data_d642a1a7fbde23bfe5e7c283147dc6d9
#
_entry.id   d642a1a7fbde23bfe5e7c283147dc6d9
#
_cell.length_a   1.000
_cell.length_b   1.000
_cell.length_c   1.000
_cell.angle_alpha   90.00
_cell.angle_beta   90.00
_cell.angle_gamma   90.00
#
_symmetry.space_group_name_H-M   'P 1'
#
loop_
_entity.id
_entity.type
_entity.pdbx_description
1 polymer ?
#
loop_
_entity_poly.entity_id
_entity_poly.type
_entity_poly.pdbx_seq_one_letter_code
_entity_poly.pdbx_strand_id
1 'polypeptide(L)'
;MKSSPVPRPISRRWPLALLCAVQSCERFAFLAMLPLFVLYAKERHGIAAPQALLILALFQAFAYLGGLPGGWLADGALGTRKATLLGAGLLACGYGLLALDRAELLWPALLIMVLGHSAFRPGLHVLLARVADADEKVRARVFLWHYLAANLGYAAGALFGEWAHARAGWRLLFGGATAVSA
;
A
#
# COMPACT_ATOMS: atom_id res chain seq x y z
N MET A 1 -46.00 -0.38 22.00
CA MET A 1 -44.87 -0.54 21.06
C MET A 1 -43.75 0.40 21.50
N LYS A 2 -42.69 -0.14 22.13
CA LYS A 2 -41.50 0.64 22.49
C LYS A 2 -40.67 0.80 21.24
N SER A 3 -40.54 2.03 20.72
CA SER A 3 -39.60 2.35 19.65
C SER A 3 -38.18 2.09 20.15
N SER A 4 -37.53 1.10 19.56
CA SER A 4 -36.09 0.87 19.76
C SER A 4 -35.34 2.14 19.37
N PRO A 5 -34.38 2.61 20.18
CA PRO A 5 -33.60 3.80 19.83
C PRO A 5 -32.80 3.52 18.54
N VAL A 6 -33.03 4.34 17.52
CA VAL A 6 -32.23 4.33 16.28
C VAL A 6 -30.76 4.58 16.68
N PRO A 7 -29.85 3.70 16.34
CA PRO A 7 -28.44 3.89 16.67
C PRO A 7 -27.97 5.23 16.07
N ARG A 8 -27.43 6.10 16.93
CA ARG A 8 -26.84 7.37 16.48
C ARG A 8 -25.73 7.05 15.46
N PRO A 9 -25.68 7.71 14.30
CA PRO A 9 -24.61 7.50 13.36
C PRO A 9 -23.30 7.87 14.05
N ILE A 10 -22.47 6.86 14.33
CA ILE A 10 -21.07 7.06 14.69
C ILE A 10 -20.53 7.99 13.62
N SER A 11 -19.87 9.09 14.00
CA SER A 11 -19.39 10.06 13.01
C SER A 11 -18.44 9.34 12.05
N ARG A 12 -18.93 8.97 10.88
CA ARG A 12 -18.24 8.17 9.85
C ARG A 12 -17.03 8.91 9.25
N ARG A 13 -16.84 10.17 9.65
CA ARG A 13 -15.76 11.05 9.14
C ARG A 13 -14.38 10.55 9.55
N TRP A 14 -14.19 10.17 10.81
CA TRP A 14 -12.90 9.71 11.31
C TRP A 14 -12.43 8.37 10.70
N PRO A 15 -13.28 7.33 10.63
CA PRO A 15 -12.88 6.10 9.96
C PRO A 15 -12.55 6.30 8.48
N LEU A 16 -13.31 7.13 7.76
CA LEU A 16 -13.02 7.44 6.36
C LEU A 16 -11.69 8.20 6.22
N ALA A 17 -11.46 9.23 7.03
CA ALA A 17 -10.21 9.99 6.98
C ALA A 17 -8.99 9.09 7.26
N LEU A 18 -9.09 8.18 8.23
CA LEU A 18 -8.04 7.21 8.52
C LEU A 18 -7.77 6.28 7.33
N LEU A 19 -8.82 5.70 6.72
CA LEU A 19 -8.67 4.83 5.56
C LEU A 19 -8.09 5.57 4.35
N CYS A 20 -8.47 6.82 4.14
CA CYS A 20 -7.89 7.68 3.11
C CYS A 20 -6.41 7.98 3.38
N ALA A 21 -6.04 8.28 4.63
CA ALA A 21 -4.65 8.51 5.01
C ALA A 21 -3.80 7.25 4.80
N VAL A 22 -4.25 6.10 5.28
CA VAL A 22 -3.56 4.82 5.12
C VAL A 22 -3.38 4.46 3.63
N GLN A 23 -4.41 4.69 2.82
CA GLN A 23 -4.32 4.51 1.36
C GLN A 23 -3.29 5.46 0.75
N SER A 24 -3.30 6.74 1.13
CA SER A 24 -2.37 7.74 0.62
C SER A 24 -0.93 7.39 0.98
N CYS A 25 -0.67 6.93 2.20
CA CYS A 25 0.64 6.48 2.68
C CYS A 25 1.15 5.29 1.87
N GLU A 26 0.32 4.26 1.67
CA GLU A 26 0.71 3.09 0.88
C GLU A 26 1.02 3.48 -0.57
N ARG A 27 0.19 4.33 -1.19
CA ARG A 27 0.41 4.82 -2.55
C ARG A 27 1.66 5.69 -2.67
N PHE A 28 1.93 6.51 -1.67
CA PHE A 28 3.16 7.28 -1.58
C PHE A 28 4.39 6.38 -1.61
N ALA A 29 4.48 5.39 -0.71
CA ALA A 29 5.62 4.48 -0.64
C ALA A 29 5.80 3.69 -1.94
N PHE A 30 4.69 3.21 -2.52
CA PHE A 30 4.70 2.47 -3.77
C PHE A 30 5.23 3.30 -4.94
N LEU A 31 4.74 4.53 -5.12
CA LEU A 31 5.18 5.40 -6.22
C LEU A 31 6.53 6.08 -5.97
N ALA A 32 6.98 6.19 -4.72
CA ALA A 32 8.36 6.60 -4.45
C ALA A 32 9.36 5.58 -5.02
N MET A 33 9.03 4.29 -4.98
CA MET A 33 9.89 3.19 -5.47
C MET A 33 9.71 2.93 -6.97
N LEU A 34 8.47 2.87 -7.44
CA LEU A 34 8.12 2.26 -8.74
C LEU A 34 8.88 2.85 -9.94
N PRO A 35 8.92 4.19 -10.14
CA PRO A 35 9.61 4.79 -11.29
C PRO A 35 11.11 4.59 -11.24
N LEU A 36 11.69 4.51 -10.05
CA LEU A 36 13.12 4.41 -9.82
C LEU A 36 13.62 2.98 -9.68
N PHE A 37 12.72 1.99 -9.64
CA PHE A 37 13.10 0.59 -9.42
C PHE A 37 14.08 0.05 -10.47
N VAL A 38 13.89 0.39 -11.74
CA VAL A 38 14.76 -0.06 -12.83
C VAL A 38 16.16 0.53 -12.67
N LEU A 39 16.25 1.80 -12.26
CA LEU A 39 17.52 2.46 -11.97
C LEU A 39 18.21 1.83 -10.76
N TYR A 40 17.47 1.58 -9.69
CA TYR A 40 17.95 0.90 -8.50
C TYR A 40 18.52 -0.50 -8.80
N ALA A 41 17.76 -1.30 -9.55
CA ALA A 41 18.15 -2.63 -9.95
C ALA A 41 19.43 -2.61 -10.80
N LYS A 42 19.59 -1.64 -11.70
CA LYS A 42 20.78 -1.47 -12.52
C LYS A 42 21.98 -1.02 -11.69
N GLU A 43 21.83 0.02 -10.88
CA GLU A 43 22.95 0.64 -10.18
C GLU A 43 23.46 -0.21 -9.02
N ARG A 44 22.57 -0.87 -8.29
CA ARG A 44 22.93 -1.58 -7.05
C ARG A 44 23.10 -3.08 -7.23
N HIS A 45 22.44 -3.65 -8.24
CA HIS A 45 22.44 -5.11 -8.46
C HIS A 45 23.00 -5.51 -9.82
N GLY A 46 23.40 -4.55 -10.67
CA GLY A 46 23.91 -4.84 -12.01
C GLY A 46 22.91 -5.50 -12.96
N ILE A 47 21.61 -5.44 -12.63
CA ILE A 47 20.55 -6.06 -13.42
C ILE A 47 20.28 -5.21 -14.67
N ALA A 48 20.32 -5.82 -15.85
CA ALA A 48 20.05 -5.12 -17.10
C ALA A 48 18.60 -4.57 -17.12
N ALA A 49 18.39 -3.41 -17.75
CA ALA A 49 17.10 -2.73 -17.75
C ALA A 49 15.92 -3.61 -18.23
N PRO A 50 16.04 -4.44 -19.30
CA PRO A 50 14.95 -5.34 -19.70
C PRO A 50 14.57 -6.36 -18.62
N GLN A 51 15.58 -6.90 -17.92
CA GLN A 51 15.35 -7.84 -16.81
C GLN A 51 14.71 -7.14 -15.61
N ALA A 52 15.17 -5.93 -15.27
CA ALA A 52 14.58 -5.13 -14.20
C ALA A 52 13.12 -4.76 -14.48
N LEU A 53 12.76 -4.45 -15.74
CA LEU A 53 11.38 -4.24 -16.15
C LEU A 53 10.54 -5.52 -16.02
N LEU A 54 11.08 -6.68 -16.38
CA LEU A 54 10.38 -7.95 -16.20
C LEU A 54 10.15 -8.26 -14.71
N ILE A 55 11.15 -8.05 -13.86
CA ILE A 55 11.04 -8.22 -12.40
C ILE A 55 9.92 -7.30 -11.86
N LEU A 56 9.91 -6.04 -12.28
CA LEU A 56 8.91 -5.07 -11.88
C LEU A 56 7.50 -5.47 -12.34
N ALA A 57 7.37 -5.95 -13.57
CA ALA A 57 6.09 -6.43 -14.11
C ALA A 57 5.59 -7.67 -13.35
N LEU A 58 6.46 -8.63 -13.07
CA LEU A 58 6.12 -9.82 -12.27
C LEU A 58 5.77 -9.44 -10.83
N PHE A 59 6.54 -8.56 -10.20
CA PHE A 59 6.23 -8.03 -8.88
C PHE A 59 4.81 -7.46 -8.83
N GLN A 60 4.45 -6.59 -9.78
CA GLN A 60 3.11 -6.02 -9.85
C GLN A 60 2.04 -7.09 -10.11
N ALA A 61 2.28 -8.00 -11.06
CA ALA A 61 1.35 -9.09 -11.37
C ALA A 61 1.05 -9.94 -10.13
N PHE A 62 2.09 -10.37 -9.40
CA PHE A 62 1.91 -11.15 -8.18
C PHE A 62 1.28 -10.35 -7.04
N ALA A 63 1.58 -9.06 -6.90
CA ALA A 63 0.94 -8.18 -5.93
C ALA A 63 -0.58 -8.03 -6.18
N TYR A 64 -1.02 -8.05 -7.46
CA TYR A 64 -2.44 -8.02 -7.82
C TYR A 64 -3.10 -9.39 -7.70
N LEU A 65 -2.49 -10.44 -8.27
CA LEU A 65 -3.02 -11.81 -8.23
C LEU A 65 -3.10 -12.35 -6.80
N GLY A 66 -2.13 -11.99 -5.98
CA GLY A 66 -2.10 -12.33 -4.55
C GLY A 66 -3.29 -11.77 -3.75
N GLY A 67 -4.00 -10.78 -4.31
CA GLY A 67 -5.23 -10.28 -3.71
C GLY A 67 -6.34 -11.34 -3.58
N LEU A 68 -6.36 -12.37 -4.42
CA LEU A 68 -7.33 -13.47 -4.32
C LEU A 68 -7.09 -14.32 -3.06
N PRO A 69 -5.91 -14.95 -2.86
CA PRO A 69 -5.63 -15.68 -1.62
C PRO A 69 -5.58 -14.78 -0.39
N GLY A 70 -5.13 -13.51 -0.53
CA GLY A 70 -5.12 -12.54 0.55
C GLY A 70 -6.53 -12.17 1.03
N GLY A 71 -7.48 -12.03 0.11
CA GLY A 71 -8.89 -11.81 0.43
C GLY A 71 -9.49 -13.00 1.16
N TRP A 72 -9.26 -14.21 0.68
CA TRP A 72 -9.72 -15.44 1.35
C TRP A 72 -9.16 -15.57 2.78
N LEU A 73 -7.88 -15.23 2.98
CA LEU A 73 -7.25 -15.23 4.31
C LEU A 73 -7.86 -14.16 5.23
N ALA A 74 -8.20 -12.99 4.67
CA ALA A 74 -8.83 -11.88 5.40
C ALA A 74 -10.28 -12.19 5.79
N ASP A 75 -11.01 -12.90 4.94
CA ASP A 75 -12.41 -13.28 5.22
C ASP A 75 -12.53 -14.47 6.19
N GLY A 76 -11.50 -15.34 6.24
CA GLY A 76 -11.49 -16.56 7.06
C GLY A 76 -10.72 -16.40 8.38
N ALA A 77 -9.47 -16.85 8.40
CA ALA A 77 -8.73 -17.12 9.63
C ALA A 77 -8.28 -15.87 10.42
N LEU A 78 -7.93 -14.77 9.73
CA LEU A 78 -7.34 -13.58 10.38
C LEU A 78 -8.36 -12.49 10.68
N GLY A 79 -9.40 -12.39 9.87
CA GLY A 79 -10.30 -11.23 9.86
C GLY A 79 -9.69 -9.99 9.16
N THR A 80 -10.54 -9.23 8.49
CA THR A 80 -10.15 -8.12 7.59
C THR A 80 -9.18 -7.12 8.22
N ARG A 81 -9.44 -6.69 9.47
CA ARG A 81 -8.62 -5.67 10.14
C ARG A 81 -7.20 -6.17 10.41
N LYS A 82 -7.06 -7.40 10.92
CA LYS A 82 -5.75 -7.99 11.23
C LYS A 82 -4.95 -8.27 9.96
N ALA A 83 -5.62 -8.75 8.90
CA ALA A 83 -4.99 -8.98 7.61
C ALA A 83 -4.45 -7.68 7.00
N THR A 84 -5.22 -6.57 7.06
CA THR A 84 -4.77 -5.25 6.59
C THR A 84 -3.56 -4.75 7.39
N LEU A 85 -3.59 -4.86 8.74
CA LEU A 85 -2.46 -4.44 9.58
C LEU A 85 -1.21 -5.31 9.35
N LEU A 86 -1.38 -6.61 9.22
CA LEU A 86 -0.28 -7.52 8.86
C LEU A 86 0.32 -7.12 7.51
N GLY A 87 -0.54 -6.86 6.51
CA GLY A 87 -0.11 -6.41 5.19
C GLY A 87 0.69 -5.10 5.25
N ALA A 88 0.24 -4.11 6.02
CA ALA A 88 0.97 -2.86 6.24
C ALA A 88 2.34 -3.11 6.87
N GLY A 89 2.42 -3.93 7.93
CA GLY A 89 3.68 -4.30 8.57
C GLY A 89 4.65 -5.02 7.63
N LEU A 90 4.14 -5.91 6.77
CA LEU A 90 4.96 -6.58 5.74
C LEU A 90 5.48 -5.57 4.71
N LEU A 91 4.67 -4.60 4.28
CA LEU A 91 5.11 -3.54 3.37
C LEU A 91 6.21 -2.70 4.00
N ALA A 92 6.02 -2.24 5.23
CA ALA A 92 7.05 -1.50 5.96
C ALA A 92 8.35 -2.31 6.10
N CYS A 93 8.26 -3.60 6.43
CA CYS A 93 9.40 -4.51 6.48
C CYS A 93 10.10 -4.62 5.11
N GLY A 94 9.35 -4.81 4.03
CA GLY A 94 9.90 -4.91 2.68
C GLY A 94 10.66 -3.65 2.24
N TYR A 95 10.08 -2.46 2.46
CA TYR A 95 10.78 -1.19 2.20
C TYR A 95 12.00 -1.03 3.11
N GLY A 96 11.90 -1.43 4.39
CA GLY A 96 13.01 -1.42 5.33
C GLY A 96 14.18 -2.28 4.89
N LEU A 97 13.91 -3.46 4.33
CA LEU A 97 14.95 -4.31 3.77
C LEU A 97 15.65 -3.66 2.57
N LEU A 98 14.90 -3.00 1.68
CA LEU A 98 15.48 -2.23 0.57
C LEU A 98 16.32 -1.04 1.07
N ALA A 99 15.92 -0.40 2.17
CA ALA A 99 16.66 0.70 2.79
C ALA A 99 18.03 0.29 3.36
N LEU A 100 18.21 -1.00 3.69
CA LEU A 100 19.51 -1.53 4.09
C LEU A 100 20.53 -1.56 2.95
N ASP A 101 20.04 -1.46 1.71
CA ASP A 101 20.85 -1.32 0.48
C ASP A 101 21.89 -2.44 0.31
N ARG A 102 21.43 -3.68 0.55
CA ARG A 102 22.24 -4.91 0.40
C ARG A 102 21.72 -5.77 -0.74
N ALA A 103 22.64 -6.27 -1.57
CA ALA A 103 22.28 -7.04 -2.76
C ALA A 103 21.44 -8.29 -2.45
N GLU A 104 21.74 -8.97 -1.35
CA GLU A 104 21.06 -10.21 -0.96
C GLU A 104 19.61 -9.97 -0.54
N LEU A 105 19.24 -8.73 -0.19
CA LEU A 105 17.93 -8.40 0.36
C LEU A 105 16.89 -8.03 -0.70
N LEU A 106 17.28 -7.86 -1.97
CA LEU A 106 16.33 -7.49 -3.03
C LEU A 106 15.19 -8.50 -3.15
N TRP A 107 15.51 -9.78 -3.29
CA TRP A 107 14.52 -10.82 -3.51
C TRP A 107 13.62 -11.06 -2.29
N PRO A 108 14.17 -11.19 -1.07
CA PRO A 108 13.33 -11.24 0.14
C PRO A 108 12.42 -10.02 0.30
N ALA A 109 12.92 -8.82 0.03
CA ALA A 109 12.14 -7.60 0.12
C ALA A 109 10.95 -7.61 -0.85
N LEU A 110 11.18 -7.93 -2.13
CA LEU A 110 10.12 -8.01 -3.13
C LEU A 110 9.08 -9.07 -2.76
N LEU A 111 9.50 -10.24 -2.28
CA LEU A 111 8.59 -11.30 -1.86
C LEU A 111 7.72 -10.85 -0.68
N ILE A 112 8.32 -10.25 0.35
CA ILE A 112 7.60 -9.74 1.52
C ILE A 112 6.61 -8.64 1.10
N MET A 113 7.00 -7.76 0.17
CA MET A 113 6.11 -6.73 -0.35
C MET A 113 4.95 -7.30 -1.17
N VAL A 114 5.16 -8.35 -1.96
CA VAL A 114 4.07 -9.06 -2.65
C VAL A 114 3.06 -9.60 -1.63
N LEU A 115 3.52 -10.28 -0.60
CA LEU A 115 2.67 -10.79 0.48
C LEU A 115 1.95 -9.66 1.21
N GLY A 116 2.66 -8.55 1.46
CA GLY A 116 2.11 -7.34 2.07
C GLY A 116 0.96 -6.76 1.24
N HIS A 117 1.17 -6.53 -0.06
CA HIS A 117 0.12 -6.03 -0.95
C HIS A 117 -1.07 -6.99 -1.07
N SER A 118 -0.79 -8.30 -1.09
CA SER A 118 -1.83 -9.34 -1.16
C SER A 118 -2.78 -9.31 0.03
N ALA A 119 -2.28 -9.05 1.23
CA ALA A 119 -3.08 -8.97 2.45
C ALA A 119 -3.70 -7.56 2.65
N PHE A 120 -2.97 -6.51 2.33
CA PHE A 120 -3.36 -5.12 2.60
C PHE A 120 -4.51 -4.64 1.73
N ARG A 121 -4.38 -4.77 0.40
CA ARG A 121 -5.32 -4.16 -0.57
C ARG A 121 -6.76 -4.69 -0.44
N PRO A 122 -7.01 -6.02 -0.45
CA PRO A 122 -8.37 -6.53 -0.30
C PRO A 122 -8.99 -6.10 1.03
N GLY A 123 -8.23 -6.20 2.11
CA GLY A 123 -8.70 -5.82 3.43
C GLY A 123 -9.09 -4.34 3.52
N LEU A 124 -8.29 -3.45 2.94
CA LEU A 124 -8.59 -2.02 2.93
C LEU A 124 -9.88 -1.71 2.17
N HIS A 125 -10.12 -2.35 1.00
CA HIS A 125 -11.36 -2.17 0.25
C HIS A 125 -12.59 -2.67 1.00
N VAL A 126 -12.49 -3.80 1.71
CA VAL A 126 -13.57 -4.31 2.56
C VAL A 126 -13.87 -3.35 3.72
N LEU A 127 -12.83 -2.80 4.37
CA LEU A 127 -12.99 -1.81 5.42
C LEU A 127 -13.66 -0.53 4.90
N LEU A 128 -13.27 -0.07 3.71
CA LEU A 128 -13.89 1.07 3.04
C LEU A 128 -15.37 0.81 2.73
N ALA A 129 -15.71 -0.36 2.22
CA ALA A 129 -17.08 -0.76 1.94
C ALA A 129 -17.96 -0.77 3.20
N ARG A 130 -17.39 -1.13 4.37
CA ARG A 130 -18.11 -1.09 5.66
C ARG A 130 -18.37 0.34 6.15
N VAL A 131 -17.54 1.30 5.77
CA VAL A 131 -17.76 2.73 6.08
C VAL A 131 -18.75 3.36 5.11
N ALA A 132 -18.81 2.86 3.88
CA ALA A 132 -19.78 3.29 2.87
C ALA A 132 -21.20 2.87 3.29
N ASP A 133 -22.18 3.78 3.11
CA ASP A 133 -23.59 3.51 3.44
C ASP A 133 -24.28 2.71 2.33
N ALA A 134 -25.48 2.22 2.65
CA ALA A 134 -26.42 1.70 1.68
C ALA A 134 -26.89 2.78 0.68
N ASP A 135 -26.89 4.06 1.08
CA ASP A 135 -27.17 5.20 0.20
C ASP A 135 -26.08 5.33 -0.88
N GLU A 136 -26.49 5.22 -2.13
CA GLU A 136 -25.61 5.26 -3.30
C GLU A 136 -24.80 6.57 -3.38
N LYS A 137 -25.39 7.72 -3.05
CA LYS A 137 -24.71 9.01 -3.07
C LYS A 137 -23.64 9.12 -2.00
N VAL A 138 -23.87 8.54 -0.82
CA VAL A 138 -22.86 8.48 0.25
C VAL A 138 -21.73 7.56 -0.15
N ARG A 139 -22.06 6.40 -0.70
CA ARG A 139 -21.08 5.42 -1.19
C ARG A 139 -20.19 6.02 -2.29
N ALA A 140 -20.77 6.67 -3.27
CA ALA A 140 -20.02 7.34 -4.33
C ALA A 140 -19.03 8.37 -3.78
N ARG A 141 -19.44 9.18 -2.79
CA ARG A 141 -18.56 10.16 -2.13
C ARG A 141 -17.41 9.49 -1.36
N VAL A 142 -17.67 8.41 -0.65
CA VAL A 142 -16.63 7.66 0.10
C VAL A 142 -15.55 7.14 -0.85
N PHE A 143 -15.97 6.51 -1.97
CA PHE A 143 -15.02 6.02 -2.97
C PHE A 143 -14.28 7.15 -3.69
N LEU A 144 -14.95 8.29 -3.94
CA LEU A 144 -14.31 9.47 -4.53
C LEU A 144 -13.18 10.01 -3.64
N TRP A 145 -13.43 10.20 -2.34
CA TRP A 145 -12.41 10.65 -1.41
C TRP A 145 -11.24 9.68 -1.30
N HIS A 146 -11.53 8.39 -1.26
CA HIS A 146 -10.50 7.35 -1.26
C HIS A 146 -9.65 7.38 -2.53
N TYR A 147 -10.26 7.55 -3.69
CA TYR A 147 -9.57 7.68 -4.97
C TYR A 147 -8.69 8.95 -5.03
N LEU A 148 -9.21 10.08 -4.56
CA LEU A 148 -8.44 11.33 -4.48
C LEU A 148 -7.23 11.18 -3.55
N ALA A 149 -7.42 10.57 -2.39
CA ALA A 149 -6.34 10.29 -1.45
C ALA A 149 -5.24 9.39 -2.07
N ALA A 150 -5.64 8.36 -2.82
CA ALA A 150 -4.70 7.51 -3.54
C ALA A 150 -3.87 8.31 -4.55
N ASN A 151 -4.50 9.17 -5.36
CA ASN A 151 -3.80 9.99 -6.35
C ASN A 151 -2.88 11.03 -5.69
N LEU A 152 -3.27 11.60 -4.57
CA LEU A 152 -2.42 12.50 -3.78
C LEU A 152 -1.16 11.76 -3.28
N GLY A 153 -1.35 10.54 -2.76
CA GLY A 153 -0.25 9.67 -2.36
C GLY A 153 0.69 9.36 -3.53
N TYR A 154 0.13 9.04 -4.68
CA TYR A 154 0.90 8.80 -5.91
C TYR A 154 1.76 10.00 -6.30
N ALA A 155 1.17 11.18 -6.43
CA ALA A 155 1.88 12.39 -6.82
C ALA A 155 3.00 12.75 -5.82
N ALA A 156 2.66 12.74 -4.53
CA ALA A 156 3.63 13.04 -3.48
C ALA A 156 4.76 12.01 -3.42
N GLY A 157 4.46 10.72 -3.60
CA GLY A 157 5.44 9.64 -3.61
C GLY A 157 6.43 9.75 -4.77
N ALA A 158 5.95 10.01 -5.98
CA ALA A 158 6.82 10.18 -7.15
C ALA A 158 7.80 11.36 -6.96
N LEU A 159 7.30 12.51 -6.53
CA LEU A 159 8.13 13.70 -6.27
C LEU A 159 9.14 13.44 -5.14
N PHE A 160 8.70 12.79 -4.06
CA PHE A 160 9.59 12.44 -2.96
C PHE A 160 10.66 11.45 -3.40
N GLY A 161 10.32 10.44 -4.19
CA GLY A 161 11.25 9.42 -4.65
C GLY A 161 12.44 10.04 -5.41
N GLU A 162 12.16 10.89 -6.38
CA GLU A 162 13.18 11.61 -7.16
C GLU A 162 14.01 12.53 -6.27
N TRP A 163 13.35 13.33 -5.42
CA TRP A 163 14.03 14.25 -4.52
C TRP A 163 14.93 13.51 -3.52
N ALA A 164 14.44 12.43 -2.91
CA ALA A 164 15.18 11.66 -1.92
C ALA A 164 16.40 10.95 -2.54
N HIS A 165 16.21 10.35 -3.72
CA HIS A 165 17.30 9.74 -4.46
C HIS A 165 18.39 10.76 -4.83
N ALA A 166 18.01 11.94 -5.34
CA ALA A 166 18.95 13.00 -5.72
C ALA A 166 19.73 13.58 -4.54
N ARG A 167 19.14 13.60 -3.32
CA ARG A 167 19.75 14.20 -2.11
C ARG A 167 20.62 13.24 -1.32
N ALA A 168 20.18 12.03 -1.08
CA ALA A 168 20.86 11.07 -0.19
C ALA A 168 20.77 9.61 -0.68
N GLY A 169 20.39 9.42 -1.95
CA GLY A 169 20.37 8.11 -2.60
C GLY A 169 19.28 7.18 -2.09
N TRP A 170 19.48 5.90 -2.30
CA TRP A 170 18.49 4.84 -2.10
C TRP A 170 18.03 4.67 -0.65
N ARG A 171 18.94 4.91 0.32
CA ARG A 171 18.61 4.78 1.74
C ARG A 171 17.55 5.77 2.21
N LEU A 172 17.63 7.01 1.76
CA LEU A 172 16.62 8.02 2.11
C LEU A 172 15.28 7.71 1.42
N LEU A 173 15.31 7.28 0.17
CA LEU A 173 14.11 6.91 -0.58
C LEU A 173 13.35 5.78 0.12
N PHE A 174 14.02 4.65 0.33
CA PHE A 174 13.38 3.48 0.94
C PHE A 174 13.12 3.65 2.44
N GLY A 175 13.98 4.37 3.16
CA GLY A 175 13.76 4.73 4.56
C GLY A 175 12.52 5.61 4.74
N GLY A 176 12.32 6.58 3.87
CA GLY A 176 11.11 7.40 3.83
C GLY A 176 9.86 6.59 3.49
N ALA A 177 9.95 5.68 2.52
CA ALA A 177 8.86 4.76 2.20
C ALA A 177 8.52 3.84 3.40
N THR A 178 9.52 3.35 4.12
CA THR A 178 9.35 2.57 5.35
C THR A 178 8.61 3.37 6.42
N ALA A 179 9.07 4.59 6.71
CA ALA A 179 8.51 5.45 7.76
C ALA A 179 7.03 5.80 7.51
N VAL A 180 6.65 5.95 6.23
CA VAL A 180 5.27 6.26 5.85
C VAL A 180 4.38 5.01 5.85
N SER A 181 4.96 3.81 5.67
CA SER A 181 4.23 2.53 5.65
C SER A 181 4.04 1.90 7.03
N ALA A 182 4.81 2.33 8.04
CA ALA A 182 4.75 1.86 9.43
C ALA A 182 3.63 2.55 10.22
#